data_df55ebde501d546624d807a9864930ea
#
_entry.id   df55ebde501d546624d807a9864930ea
#
_cell.length_a   1.000
_cell.length_b   1.000
_cell.length_c   1.000
_cell.angle_alpha   90.00
_cell.angle_beta   90.00
_cell.angle_gamma   90.00
#
_symmetry.space_group_name_H-M   'P 1'
#
loop_
_entity.id
_entity.type
_entity.pdbx_description
1 polymer ?
#
loop_
_entity_poly.entity_id
_entity_poly.type
_entity_poly.pdbx_seq_one_letter_code
_entity_poly.pdbx_strand_id
1 'polypeptide(L)'
;AGYDMWEGPYGNWGSRKYLLASLDQSLKRMGLEYVDIFYHHRPDPETPLEETMGALAQAVQSGKALYVGLSNYDGATMQQACAILKELHCPFVINQNCYSMLNRTIEQNGLLDACAEEQKGLIVFSPLAQGLLTDRYLHGIPADSRMRTDGRFLNEKQLTPERLQLLQKLQAAAQARGQKLAQLAMHWIL
;
A
#
# COMPACT_ATOMS: atom_id res chain seq x y z
N ALA A 1 0.68 10.11 4.54
CA ALA A 1 -0.51 10.85 4.98
C ALA A 1 -1.68 10.59 4.03
N GLY A 2 -2.85 11.19 4.28
CA GLY A 2 -4.03 11.01 3.43
C GLY A 2 -4.90 9.83 3.83
N TYR A 3 -4.94 9.51 5.10
CA TYR A 3 -5.89 8.57 5.68
C TYR A 3 -6.27 9.05 7.07
N ASP A 4 -7.56 9.09 7.32
CA ASP A 4 -8.11 9.57 8.57
C ASP A 4 -7.86 8.53 9.68
N MET A 5 -6.78 8.72 10.42
CA MET A 5 -6.37 7.86 11.53
C MET A 5 -6.87 8.35 12.88
N TRP A 6 -7.21 9.62 12.98
CA TRP A 6 -7.78 10.30 14.15
C TRP A 6 -8.51 11.56 13.71
N GLU A 7 -9.48 11.99 14.48
CA GLU A 7 -10.15 13.26 14.25
C GLU A 7 -9.16 14.41 14.45
N GLY A 8 -8.90 15.14 13.40
CA GLY A 8 -8.00 16.29 13.40
C GLY A 8 -8.69 17.55 12.93
N PRO A 9 -8.20 18.76 13.31
CA PRO A 9 -8.82 20.02 12.92
C PRO A 9 -8.54 20.41 11.47
N TYR A 10 -7.90 19.57 10.69
CA TYR A 10 -7.31 19.93 9.40
C TYR A 10 -8.07 19.41 8.17
N GLY A 11 -9.30 18.95 8.34
CA GLY A 11 -10.14 18.49 7.24
C GLY A 11 -9.84 17.05 6.79
N ASN A 12 -10.21 16.75 5.56
CA ASN A 12 -10.22 15.40 5.02
C ASN A 12 -8.87 14.96 4.44
N TRP A 13 -8.80 13.69 4.13
CA TRP A 13 -7.63 12.88 3.84
C TRP A 13 -6.69 13.43 2.77
N GLY A 14 -7.22 13.86 1.63
CA GLY A 14 -6.47 14.33 0.48
C GLY A 14 -6.26 15.84 0.47
N SER A 15 -6.92 16.60 1.36
CA SER A 15 -6.85 18.04 1.36
C SER A 15 -5.42 18.56 1.59
N ARG A 16 -5.07 19.66 0.94
CA ARG A 16 -3.77 20.32 1.09
C ARG A 16 -3.43 20.60 2.55
N LYS A 17 -4.41 21.13 3.29
CA LYS A 17 -4.24 21.44 4.71
C LYS A 17 -3.90 20.20 5.54
N TYR A 18 -4.62 19.10 5.31
CA TYR A 18 -4.39 17.85 6.05
C TYR A 18 -3.03 17.25 5.72
N LEU A 19 -2.67 17.15 4.42
CA LEU A 19 -1.42 16.53 3.99
C LEU A 19 -0.19 17.27 4.53
N LEU A 20 -0.16 18.60 4.39
CA LEU A 20 0.98 19.40 4.84
C LEU A 20 1.11 19.39 6.37
N ALA A 21 0.00 19.53 7.10
CA ALA A 21 0.02 19.45 8.55
C ALA A 21 0.44 18.06 9.05
N SER A 22 0.01 16.99 8.38
CA SER A 22 0.42 15.61 8.70
C SER A 22 1.91 15.38 8.49
N LEU A 23 2.47 15.95 7.42
CA LEU A 23 3.91 15.90 7.16
C LEU A 23 4.68 16.63 8.28
N ASP A 24 4.28 17.85 8.62
CA ASP A 24 4.93 18.63 9.66
C ASP A 24 4.90 17.94 11.03
N GLN A 25 3.76 17.38 11.40
CA GLN A 25 3.64 16.59 12.63
C GLN A 25 4.52 15.34 12.61
N SER A 26 4.62 14.68 11.46
CA SER A 26 5.44 13.48 11.31
C SER A 26 6.92 13.80 11.43
N LEU A 27 7.39 14.84 10.73
CA LEU A 27 8.77 15.32 10.81
C LEU A 27 9.14 15.70 12.25
N LYS A 28 8.27 16.45 12.94
CA LYS A 28 8.48 16.81 14.35
C LYS A 28 8.58 15.58 15.25
N ARG A 29 7.69 14.58 15.09
CA ARG A 29 7.73 13.36 15.93
C ARG A 29 8.97 12.50 15.66
N MET A 30 9.45 12.47 14.43
CA MET A 30 10.65 11.72 14.04
C MET A 30 11.95 12.47 14.33
N GLY A 31 11.90 13.77 14.61
CA GLY A 31 13.08 14.62 14.75
C GLY A 31 13.85 14.80 13.44
N LEU A 32 13.15 14.82 12.30
CA LEU A 32 13.73 14.95 10.97
C LEU A 32 13.36 16.29 10.35
N GLU A 33 14.23 16.80 9.51
CA GLU A 33 13.97 18.01 8.72
C GLU A 33 13.21 17.68 7.42
N TYR A 34 13.45 16.51 6.85
CA TYR A 34 12.79 16.02 5.62
C TYR A 34 12.65 14.49 5.63
N VAL A 35 11.87 13.96 4.68
CA VAL A 35 11.76 12.53 4.36
C VAL A 35 12.18 12.28 2.91
N ASP A 36 12.68 11.09 2.60
CA ASP A 36 13.04 10.72 1.24
C ASP A 36 11.81 10.63 0.36
N ILE A 37 10.78 9.90 0.79
CA ILE A 37 9.54 9.73 0.04
C ILE A 37 8.34 10.07 0.92
N PHE A 38 7.54 11.05 0.49
CA PHE A 38 6.28 11.37 1.13
C PHE A 38 5.13 10.70 0.37
N TYR A 39 4.41 9.77 1.02
CA TYR A 39 3.32 9.03 0.41
C TYR A 39 1.97 9.66 0.66
N HIS A 40 1.15 9.76 -0.40
CA HIS A 40 -0.31 9.85 -0.28
C HIS A 40 -0.88 8.44 -0.12
N HIS A 41 -1.59 8.17 1.00
CA HIS A 41 -1.91 6.82 1.44
C HIS A 41 -2.99 6.14 0.58
N ARG A 42 -3.99 6.91 0.12
CA ARG A 42 -5.08 6.43 -0.76
C ARG A 42 -5.81 7.61 -1.41
N PRO A 43 -6.44 7.40 -2.57
CA PRO A 43 -7.30 8.40 -3.18
C PRO A 43 -8.40 8.87 -2.23
N ASP A 44 -8.69 10.17 -2.26
CA ASP A 44 -9.78 10.79 -1.52
C ASP A 44 -10.84 11.24 -2.53
N PRO A 45 -12.05 10.61 -2.54
CA PRO A 45 -13.08 10.94 -3.51
C PRO A 45 -13.72 12.32 -3.28
N GLU A 46 -13.51 12.94 -2.12
CA GLU A 46 -14.09 14.24 -1.77
C GLU A 46 -13.13 15.41 -2.06
N THR A 47 -11.85 15.12 -2.32
CA THR A 47 -10.85 16.15 -2.65
C THR A 47 -10.44 16.05 -4.12
N PRO A 48 -10.47 17.15 -4.88
CA PRO A 48 -9.95 17.15 -6.24
C PRO A 48 -8.50 16.64 -6.31
N LEU A 49 -8.21 15.80 -7.30
CA LEU A 49 -6.90 15.18 -7.43
C LEU A 49 -5.78 16.23 -7.58
N GLU A 50 -6.07 17.33 -8.24
CA GLU A 50 -5.16 18.47 -8.44
C GLU A 50 -4.76 19.11 -7.11
N GLU A 51 -5.68 19.21 -6.15
CA GLU A 51 -5.39 19.75 -4.81
C GLU A 51 -4.44 18.82 -4.07
N THR A 52 -4.74 17.52 -4.09
CA THR A 52 -3.90 16.49 -3.47
C THR A 52 -2.49 16.48 -4.08
N MET A 53 -2.39 16.44 -5.40
CA MET A 53 -1.09 16.42 -6.09
C MET A 53 -0.34 17.75 -5.89
N GLY A 54 -1.04 18.88 -5.86
CA GLY A 54 -0.45 20.17 -5.53
C GLY A 54 0.12 20.25 -4.11
N ALA A 55 -0.51 19.55 -3.14
CA ALA A 55 0.02 19.46 -1.78
C ALA A 55 1.32 18.62 -1.73
N LEU A 56 1.37 17.51 -2.48
CA LEU A 56 2.58 16.70 -2.60
C LEU A 56 3.72 17.48 -3.26
N ALA A 57 3.44 18.20 -4.34
CA ALA A 57 4.42 19.06 -5.01
C ALA A 57 4.94 20.15 -4.06
N GLN A 58 4.08 20.76 -3.26
CA GLN A 58 4.49 21.75 -2.26
C GLN A 58 5.39 21.15 -1.18
N ALA A 59 5.16 19.90 -0.75
CA ALA A 59 6.03 19.21 0.19
C ALA A 59 7.46 19.06 -0.36
N VAL A 60 7.61 18.76 -1.65
CA VAL A 60 8.92 18.69 -2.32
C VAL A 60 9.53 20.08 -2.49
N GLN A 61 8.78 21.04 -3.00
CA GLN A 61 9.27 22.41 -3.24
C GLN A 61 9.73 23.10 -1.95
N SER A 62 9.10 22.78 -0.81
CA SER A 62 9.50 23.28 0.51
C SER A 62 10.70 22.53 1.14
N GLY A 63 11.27 21.55 0.45
CA GLY A 63 12.40 20.75 0.91
C GLY A 63 12.04 19.74 2.03
N LYS A 64 10.75 19.51 2.29
CA LYS A 64 10.31 18.56 3.33
C LYS A 64 10.19 17.11 2.83
N ALA A 65 10.26 16.90 1.53
CA ALA A 65 10.36 15.59 0.90
C ALA A 65 11.26 15.69 -0.34
N LEU A 66 11.99 14.62 -0.66
CA LEU A 66 12.79 14.56 -1.90
C LEU A 66 11.93 14.04 -3.06
N TYR A 67 11.09 13.08 -2.80
CA TYR A 67 10.22 12.42 -3.78
C TYR A 67 8.83 12.26 -3.21
N VAL A 68 7.86 11.96 -4.09
CA VAL A 68 6.53 11.55 -3.68
C VAL A 68 6.22 10.14 -4.14
N GLY A 69 5.37 9.47 -3.36
CA GLY A 69 4.80 8.17 -3.68
C GLY A 69 3.28 8.20 -3.54
N LEU A 70 2.62 7.33 -4.28
CA LEU A 70 1.19 7.12 -4.18
C LEU A 70 0.90 5.72 -3.62
N SER A 71 -0.25 5.52 -3.00
CA SER A 71 -0.64 4.22 -2.47
C SER A 71 -2.12 3.97 -2.68
N ASN A 72 -2.49 2.71 -2.96
CA ASN A 72 -3.86 2.29 -3.20
C ASN A 72 -4.55 2.99 -4.41
N TYR A 73 -3.79 3.47 -5.35
CA TYR A 73 -4.29 3.99 -6.64
C TYR A 73 -4.50 2.83 -7.61
N ASP A 74 -5.54 2.90 -8.43
CA ASP A 74 -5.68 2.09 -9.64
C ASP A 74 -4.90 2.71 -10.82
N GLY A 75 -4.86 2.00 -11.95
CA GLY A 75 -4.11 2.45 -13.12
C GLY A 75 -4.57 3.80 -13.65
N ALA A 76 -5.88 3.98 -13.82
CA ALA A 76 -6.44 5.20 -14.40
C ALA A 76 -6.19 6.42 -13.52
N THR A 77 -6.44 6.30 -12.21
CA THR A 77 -6.22 7.39 -11.25
C THR A 77 -4.73 7.70 -11.08
N MET A 78 -3.88 6.66 -11.13
CA MET A 78 -2.42 6.84 -11.06
C MET A 78 -1.89 7.59 -12.30
N GLN A 79 -2.37 7.29 -13.51
CA GLN A 79 -1.99 8.01 -14.72
C GLN A 79 -2.41 9.48 -14.67
N GLN A 80 -3.63 9.79 -14.20
CA GLN A 80 -4.08 11.16 -14.00
C GLN A 80 -3.18 11.91 -12.98
N ALA A 81 -2.89 11.29 -11.84
CA ALA A 81 -1.99 11.85 -10.84
C ALA A 81 -0.58 12.08 -11.40
N CYS A 82 -0.07 11.15 -12.21
CA CYS A 82 1.24 11.24 -12.87
C CYS A 82 1.30 12.45 -13.81
N ALA A 83 0.26 12.66 -14.61
CA ALA A 83 0.17 13.82 -15.52
C ALA A 83 0.23 15.15 -14.74
N ILE A 84 -0.57 15.28 -13.67
CA ILE A 84 -0.58 16.47 -12.82
C ILE A 84 0.78 16.71 -12.16
N LEU A 85 1.38 15.65 -11.57
CA LEU A 85 2.69 15.76 -10.92
C LEU A 85 3.80 16.13 -11.90
N LYS A 86 3.72 15.66 -13.15
CA LYS A 86 4.64 16.01 -14.24
C LYS A 86 4.53 17.49 -14.61
N GLU A 87 3.32 18.02 -14.75
CA GLU A 87 3.07 19.46 -14.99
C GLU A 87 3.60 20.32 -13.83
N LEU A 88 3.49 19.84 -12.59
CA LEU A 88 4.02 20.51 -11.40
C LEU A 88 5.52 20.32 -11.18
N HIS A 89 6.22 19.64 -12.10
CA HIS A 89 7.64 19.27 -11.98
C HIS A 89 7.98 18.56 -10.66
N CYS A 90 7.03 17.76 -10.16
CA CYS A 90 7.17 17.03 -8.91
C CYS A 90 7.67 15.59 -9.15
N PRO A 91 8.77 15.16 -8.52
CA PRO A 91 9.35 13.83 -8.74
C PRO A 91 8.51 12.73 -8.08
N PHE A 92 7.58 12.16 -8.84
CA PHE A 92 6.83 10.96 -8.47
C PHE A 92 7.60 9.71 -8.90
N VAL A 93 7.87 8.79 -7.97
CA VAL A 93 8.79 7.67 -8.22
C VAL A 93 8.17 6.28 -8.03
N ILE A 94 7.13 6.14 -7.19
CA ILE A 94 6.69 4.81 -6.75
C ILE A 94 5.21 4.76 -6.34
N ASN A 95 4.53 3.65 -6.70
CA ASN A 95 3.22 3.34 -6.17
C ASN A 95 3.31 2.16 -5.18
N GLN A 96 2.51 2.19 -4.10
CA GLN A 96 2.44 1.13 -3.12
C GLN A 96 1.03 0.54 -3.06
N ASN A 97 0.90 -0.78 -3.28
CA ASN A 97 -0.40 -1.44 -3.30
C ASN A 97 -0.38 -2.80 -2.61
N CYS A 98 -1.58 -3.29 -2.25
CA CYS A 98 -1.74 -4.65 -1.76
C CYS A 98 -1.55 -5.64 -2.89
N TYR A 99 -0.59 -6.56 -2.76
CA TYR A 99 -0.38 -7.61 -3.74
C TYR A 99 0.14 -8.89 -3.09
N SER A 100 -0.46 -10.00 -3.46
CA SER A 100 -0.06 -11.33 -3.01
C SER A 100 -0.67 -12.39 -3.91
N MET A 101 -0.28 -13.64 -3.78
CA MET A 101 -0.93 -14.78 -4.48
C MET A 101 -2.45 -14.85 -4.22
N LEU A 102 -2.95 -14.27 -3.10
CA LEU A 102 -4.38 -14.25 -2.72
C LEU A 102 -5.08 -12.93 -3.06
N ASN A 103 -4.36 -11.88 -3.41
CA ASN A 103 -4.91 -10.59 -3.85
C ASN A 103 -4.16 -10.11 -5.08
N ARG A 104 -4.78 -10.27 -6.23
CA ARG A 104 -4.22 -9.95 -7.55
C ARG A 104 -4.94 -8.76 -8.21
N THR A 105 -5.58 -7.90 -7.43
CA THR A 105 -6.37 -6.76 -7.91
C THR A 105 -5.57 -5.84 -8.83
N ILE A 106 -4.29 -5.61 -8.53
CA ILE A 106 -3.44 -4.69 -9.33
C ILE A 106 -3.14 -5.20 -10.75
N GLU A 107 -3.33 -6.50 -11.02
CA GLU A 107 -3.23 -7.07 -12.36
C GLU A 107 -4.49 -6.79 -13.20
N GLN A 108 -5.62 -6.51 -12.55
CA GLN A 108 -6.93 -6.37 -13.19
C GLN A 108 -7.39 -4.91 -13.29
N ASN A 109 -6.87 -4.02 -12.43
CA ASN A 109 -7.26 -2.61 -12.37
C ASN A 109 -6.35 -1.68 -13.17
N GLY A 110 -5.49 -2.23 -14.04
CA GLY A 110 -4.60 -1.50 -14.92
C GLY A 110 -3.37 -0.88 -14.25
N LEU A 111 -3.13 -1.14 -12.94
CA LEU A 111 -2.02 -0.49 -12.24
C LEU A 111 -0.65 -0.98 -12.72
N LEU A 112 -0.49 -2.28 -13.01
CA LEU A 112 0.79 -2.82 -13.49
C LEU A 112 1.18 -2.18 -14.81
N ASP A 113 0.24 -2.10 -15.75
CA ASP A 113 0.46 -1.49 -17.05
C ASP A 113 0.80 -0.01 -16.92
N ALA A 114 0.02 0.72 -16.11
CA ALA A 114 0.27 2.14 -15.85
C ALA A 114 1.64 2.40 -15.20
N CYS A 115 2.08 1.56 -14.25
CA CYS A 115 3.42 1.65 -13.66
C CYS A 115 4.52 1.42 -14.70
N ALA A 116 4.34 0.46 -15.60
CA ALA A 116 5.29 0.16 -16.67
C ALA A 116 5.37 1.31 -17.70
N GLU A 117 4.22 1.81 -18.15
CA GLU A 117 4.12 2.92 -19.12
C GLU A 117 4.74 4.20 -18.57
N GLU A 118 4.45 4.55 -17.33
CA GLU A 118 4.95 5.76 -16.65
C GLU A 118 6.34 5.57 -16.03
N GLN A 119 6.94 4.40 -16.17
CA GLN A 119 8.26 4.04 -15.60
C GLN A 119 8.33 4.32 -14.10
N LYS A 120 7.29 3.91 -13.35
CA LYS A 120 7.21 4.05 -11.90
C LYS A 120 7.47 2.73 -11.20
N GLY A 121 8.16 2.80 -10.08
CA GLY A 121 8.35 1.65 -9.21
C GLY A 121 7.04 1.18 -8.59
N LEU A 122 6.96 -0.11 -8.31
CA LEU A 122 5.87 -0.70 -7.53
C LEU A 122 6.46 -1.36 -6.29
N ILE A 123 5.96 -0.97 -5.12
CA ILE A 123 6.22 -1.65 -3.85
C ILE A 123 4.91 -2.24 -3.33
N VAL A 124 4.99 -3.41 -2.71
CA VAL A 124 3.79 -4.12 -2.27
C VAL A 124 3.73 -4.24 -0.76
N PHE A 125 2.51 -4.15 -0.21
CA PHE A 125 2.26 -4.48 1.17
C PHE A 125 1.40 -5.75 1.28
N SER A 126 1.45 -6.39 2.45
CA SER A 126 0.77 -7.67 2.73
C SER A 126 1.13 -8.83 1.78
N PRO A 127 2.39 -9.00 1.38
CA PRO A 127 2.81 -10.06 0.45
C PRO A 127 2.47 -11.47 0.97
N LEU A 128 2.41 -11.64 2.29
CA LEU A 128 2.02 -12.89 2.95
C LEU A 128 0.54 -12.95 3.34
N ALA A 129 -0.30 -12.04 2.79
CA ALA A 129 -1.73 -11.99 3.06
C ALA A 129 -2.07 -12.05 4.57
N GLN A 130 -1.47 -11.16 5.35
CA GLN A 130 -1.60 -11.11 6.83
C GLN A 130 -1.14 -12.39 7.56
N GLY A 131 -0.31 -13.21 6.94
CA GLY A 131 0.19 -14.47 7.46
C GLY A 131 -0.51 -15.72 6.94
N LEU A 132 -1.56 -15.58 6.12
CA LEU A 132 -2.23 -16.72 5.48
C LEU A 132 -1.28 -17.53 4.57
N LEU A 133 -0.36 -16.87 3.90
CA LEU A 133 0.66 -17.50 3.04
C LEU A 133 1.90 -17.94 3.86
N THR A 134 1.65 -18.47 5.04
CA THR A 134 2.62 -19.14 5.90
C THR A 134 2.05 -20.47 6.39
N ASP A 135 2.85 -21.25 7.12
CA ASP A 135 2.40 -22.49 7.76
C ASP A 135 1.51 -22.28 8.99
N ARG A 136 1.39 -21.03 9.47
CA ARG A 136 0.73 -20.68 10.73
C ARG A 136 -0.74 -21.11 10.84
N TYR A 137 -1.48 -21.11 9.72
CA TYR A 137 -2.92 -21.39 9.70
C TYR A 137 -3.29 -22.75 9.08
N LEU A 138 -2.32 -23.55 8.65
CA LEU A 138 -2.58 -24.82 7.95
C LEU A 138 -3.24 -25.89 8.83
N HIS A 139 -3.04 -25.81 10.16
CA HIS A 139 -3.53 -26.78 11.16
C HIS A 139 -4.54 -26.16 12.14
N GLY A 140 -5.09 -25.01 11.82
CA GLY A 140 -6.05 -24.29 12.65
C GLY A 140 -5.62 -22.86 12.97
N ILE A 141 -6.40 -22.19 13.82
CA ILE A 141 -6.18 -20.79 14.19
C ILE A 141 -5.45 -20.73 15.53
N PRO A 142 -4.18 -20.31 15.59
CA PRO A 142 -3.45 -20.18 16.85
C PRO A 142 -4.11 -19.16 17.78
N ALA A 143 -4.03 -19.40 19.10
CA ALA A 143 -4.66 -18.51 20.10
C ALA A 143 -4.06 -17.10 20.09
N ASP A 144 -2.78 -16.97 19.79
CA ASP A 144 -2.02 -15.72 19.69
C ASP A 144 -2.09 -15.08 18.29
N SER A 145 -2.92 -15.61 17.38
CA SER A 145 -3.03 -15.10 16.02
C SER A 145 -3.82 -13.77 15.96
N ARG A 146 -3.54 -12.98 14.92
CA ARG A 146 -4.32 -11.76 14.63
C ARG A 146 -5.83 -12.02 14.47
N MET A 147 -6.21 -13.20 14.00
CA MET A 147 -7.62 -13.59 13.87
C MET A 147 -8.35 -13.60 15.21
N ARG A 148 -7.62 -13.87 16.32
CA ARG A 148 -8.19 -13.96 17.67
C ARG A 148 -7.93 -12.73 18.52
N THR A 149 -6.86 -11.97 18.24
CA THR A 149 -6.47 -10.82 19.05
C THR A 149 -6.88 -9.49 18.45
N ASP A 150 -6.78 -9.34 17.11
CA ASP A 150 -7.14 -8.13 16.38
C ASP A 150 -7.74 -8.50 15.02
N GLY A 151 -9.03 -8.75 15.00
CA GLY A 151 -9.77 -9.18 13.81
C GLY A 151 -9.99 -8.12 12.73
N ARG A 152 -9.42 -6.90 12.85
CA ARG A 152 -9.68 -5.78 11.93
C ARG A 152 -9.27 -6.09 10.49
N PHE A 153 -8.10 -6.68 10.29
CA PHE A 153 -7.52 -6.93 8.95
C PHE A 153 -7.57 -8.41 8.54
N LEU A 154 -7.63 -9.31 9.50
CA LEU A 154 -7.72 -10.75 9.30
C LEU A 154 -8.61 -11.35 10.38
N ASN A 155 -9.72 -11.97 9.98
CA ASN A 155 -10.67 -12.60 10.90
C ASN A 155 -10.98 -14.05 10.48
N GLU A 156 -11.63 -14.81 11.36
CA GLU A 156 -11.90 -16.24 11.15
C GLU A 156 -12.73 -16.53 9.90
N LYS A 157 -13.63 -15.60 9.50
CA LYS A 157 -14.45 -15.73 8.29
C LYS A 157 -13.63 -15.77 6.99
N GLN A 158 -12.38 -15.32 7.03
CA GLN A 158 -11.49 -15.34 5.87
C GLN A 158 -10.77 -16.68 5.69
N LEU A 159 -10.79 -17.56 6.71
CA LEU A 159 -10.22 -18.91 6.62
C LEU A 159 -11.33 -19.93 6.34
N THR A 160 -11.94 -19.85 5.16
CA THR A 160 -12.93 -20.83 4.72
C THR A 160 -12.30 -22.18 4.40
N PRO A 161 -13.08 -23.28 4.38
CA PRO A 161 -12.57 -24.59 3.99
C PRO A 161 -11.88 -24.60 2.62
N GLU A 162 -12.44 -23.90 1.64
CA GLU A 162 -11.89 -23.78 0.29
C GLU A 162 -10.55 -23.04 0.31
N ARG A 163 -10.46 -21.96 1.10
CA ARG A 163 -9.20 -21.22 1.26
C ARG A 163 -8.15 -22.06 1.96
N LEU A 164 -8.51 -22.82 2.98
CA LEU A 164 -7.60 -23.75 3.64
C LEU A 164 -7.07 -24.82 2.67
N GLN A 165 -7.94 -25.42 1.84
CA GLN A 165 -7.52 -26.34 0.80
C GLN A 165 -6.55 -25.71 -0.21
N LEU A 166 -6.79 -24.46 -0.61
CA LEU A 166 -5.86 -23.72 -1.47
C LEU A 166 -4.50 -23.53 -0.80
N LEU A 167 -4.48 -23.11 0.47
CA LEU A 167 -3.23 -22.93 1.23
C LEU A 167 -2.45 -24.25 1.36
N GLN A 168 -3.14 -25.37 1.59
CA GLN A 168 -2.52 -26.71 1.64
C GLN A 168 -1.91 -27.10 0.28
N LYS A 169 -2.58 -26.81 -0.84
CA LYS A 169 -2.02 -27.03 -2.18
C LYS A 169 -0.78 -26.18 -2.43
N LEU A 170 -0.82 -24.91 -2.04
CA LEU A 170 0.33 -24.01 -2.15
C LEU A 170 1.51 -24.46 -1.26
N GLN A 171 1.21 -24.94 -0.05
CA GLN A 171 2.21 -25.54 0.83
C GLN A 171 2.88 -26.76 0.21
N ALA A 172 2.09 -27.68 -0.39
CA ALA A 172 2.63 -28.84 -1.08
C ALA A 172 3.53 -28.44 -2.26
N ALA A 173 3.12 -27.43 -3.05
CA ALA A 173 3.93 -26.91 -4.14
C ALA A 173 5.24 -26.26 -3.63
N ALA A 174 5.21 -25.55 -2.51
CA ALA A 174 6.41 -24.99 -1.89
C ALA A 174 7.36 -26.11 -1.44
N GLN A 175 6.84 -27.14 -0.75
CA GLN A 175 7.62 -28.30 -0.29
C GLN A 175 8.28 -29.06 -1.45
N ALA A 176 7.57 -29.27 -2.56
CA ALA A 176 8.11 -29.89 -3.77
C ALA A 176 9.32 -29.12 -4.36
N ARG A 177 9.43 -27.82 -4.04
CA ARG A 177 10.53 -26.93 -4.42
C ARG A 177 11.60 -26.80 -3.31
N GLY A 178 11.47 -27.52 -2.19
CA GLY A 178 12.34 -27.37 -1.04
C GLY A 178 12.19 -26.02 -0.30
N GLN A 179 11.03 -25.38 -0.40
CA GLN A 179 10.74 -24.04 0.13
C GLN A 179 9.66 -24.09 1.21
N LYS A 180 9.66 -23.10 2.10
CA LYS A 180 8.51 -22.78 2.95
C LYS A 180 7.46 -22.03 2.13
N LEU A 181 6.18 -22.10 2.51
CA LEU A 181 5.10 -21.38 1.83
C LEU A 181 5.38 -19.86 1.76
N ALA A 182 5.89 -19.25 2.83
CA ALA A 182 6.27 -17.85 2.84
C ALA A 182 7.36 -17.52 1.80
N GLN A 183 8.34 -18.40 1.61
CA GLN A 183 9.39 -18.22 0.60
C GLN A 183 8.82 -18.31 -0.81
N LEU A 184 7.92 -19.29 -1.07
CA LEU A 184 7.24 -19.40 -2.34
C LEU A 184 6.43 -18.13 -2.64
N ALA A 185 5.68 -17.61 -1.65
CA ALA A 185 4.88 -16.40 -1.81
C ALA A 185 5.73 -15.16 -2.10
N MET A 186 6.90 -15.03 -1.47
CA MET A 186 7.81 -13.91 -1.73
C MET A 186 8.47 -14.02 -3.10
N HIS A 187 8.92 -15.21 -3.51
CA HIS A 187 9.49 -15.43 -4.85
C HIS A 187 8.47 -15.20 -5.98
N TRP A 188 7.19 -15.44 -5.71
CA TRP A 188 6.14 -15.22 -6.69
C TRP A 188 5.91 -13.74 -6.99
N ILE A 189 6.18 -12.84 -6.03
CA ILE A 189 6.01 -11.39 -6.19
C ILE A 189 7.18 -10.75 -6.95
N LEU A 190 8.38 -11.29 -6.81
CA LEU A 190 9.61 -10.82 -7.45
C LEU A 190 9.70 -11.24 -8.92
#